data_a8ce6ee3817b8d03607dc4766ec1b3df
#
_entry.id   a8ce6ee3817b8d03607dc4766ec1b3df
#
_cell.length_a   1.000
_cell.length_b   1.000
_cell.length_c   1.000
_cell.angle_alpha   90.00
_cell.angle_beta   90.00
_cell.angle_gamma   90.00
#
_symmetry.space_group_name_H-M   'P 1'
#
loop_
_entity.id
_entity.type
_entity.pdbx_description
1 polymer ?
#
loop_
_entity_poly.entity_id
_entity_poly.type
_entity_poly.pdbx_seq_one_letter_code
_entity_poly.pdbx_strand_id
1 'polypeptide(L)'
;MDRKTIPADERLIFALDVSDASRARDLAERLGDSVKFYKLGLELMMAGGYFELLDWLAARDKRIFVDLKFFDVPATVGRAVARLTDRGVTFATVHGNQSIMEAAAAAKGDVAILAVTVLTSLDRGDLDDLGFECDVDELVLSRARRALEAGCDGVVSSGLEAPKLRAAVDERLLVVTPGIRPVENRPTDDQKRVVTVEQAFRNGADYIVVGRPIRDARDPRAAAEAIQQSIAAVHA
;
A
#
# COMPACT_ATOMS: atom_id res chain seq x y z
N MET A 1 -6.38 -15.41 -3.16
CA MET A 1 -6.21 -14.82 -4.49
C MET A 1 -4.91 -15.35 -5.05
N ASP A 2 -4.93 -16.01 -6.19
CA ASP A 2 -3.71 -16.54 -6.79
C ASP A 2 -2.89 -15.37 -7.34
N ARG A 3 -1.67 -15.16 -6.83
CA ARG A 3 -0.82 -14.03 -7.23
C ARG A 3 -0.45 -14.01 -8.70
N LYS A 4 -0.38 -15.18 -9.30
CA LYS A 4 0.00 -15.35 -10.71
C LYS A 4 -1.03 -14.75 -11.67
N THR A 5 -2.19 -14.34 -11.16
CA THR A 5 -3.31 -13.80 -11.96
C THR A 5 -3.57 -12.32 -11.77
N ILE A 6 -2.68 -11.54 -11.13
CA ILE A 6 -2.87 -10.09 -11.01
C ILE A 6 -2.64 -9.43 -12.38
N PRO A 7 -3.66 -8.80 -12.99
CA PRO A 7 -3.50 -8.09 -14.24
C PRO A 7 -2.47 -6.95 -14.13
N ALA A 8 -1.70 -6.72 -15.18
CA ALA A 8 -0.65 -5.70 -15.15
C ALA A 8 -1.23 -4.30 -14.86
N ASP A 9 -2.39 -3.97 -15.41
CA ASP A 9 -3.09 -2.70 -15.25
C ASP A 9 -3.76 -2.48 -13.88
N GLU A 10 -3.76 -3.49 -13.02
CA GLU A 10 -4.24 -3.39 -11.63
C GLU A 10 -3.10 -3.26 -10.61
N ARG A 11 -1.83 -3.36 -11.04
CA ARG A 11 -0.67 -3.34 -10.15
C ARG A 11 -0.26 -1.94 -9.69
N LEU A 12 -0.74 -0.88 -10.34
CA LEU A 12 -0.56 0.50 -9.93
C LEU A 12 -1.62 0.90 -8.92
N ILE A 13 -1.21 1.27 -7.72
CA ILE A 13 -2.05 1.89 -6.70
C ILE A 13 -1.70 3.38 -6.63
N PHE A 14 -2.66 4.25 -6.91
CA PHE A 14 -2.45 5.69 -6.81
C PHE A 14 -2.82 6.19 -5.42
N ALA A 15 -1.87 6.87 -4.75
CA ALA A 15 -2.11 7.48 -3.44
C ALA A 15 -2.82 8.82 -3.60
N LEU A 16 -4.09 8.88 -3.19
CA LEU A 16 -4.92 10.10 -3.12
C LEU A 16 -4.58 10.90 -1.85
N ASP A 17 -3.32 11.33 -1.71
CA ASP A 17 -2.87 12.17 -0.60
C ASP A 17 -3.14 13.65 -0.97
N VAL A 18 -4.37 14.11 -0.77
CA VAL A 18 -4.87 15.46 -1.08
C VAL A 18 -5.73 16.00 0.06
N SER A 19 -5.91 17.33 0.10
CA SER A 19 -6.50 18.07 1.22
C SER A 19 -7.98 17.82 1.47
N ASP A 20 -8.72 17.34 0.46
CA ASP A 20 -10.18 17.17 0.57
C ASP A 20 -10.76 16.19 -0.45
N ALA A 21 -11.97 15.72 -0.20
CA ALA A 21 -12.66 14.72 -1.02
C ALA A 21 -13.07 15.26 -2.41
N SER A 22 -13.30 16.57 -2.57
CA SER A 22 -13.64 17.16 -3.87
C SER A 22 -12.44 17.08 -4.81
N ARG A 23 -11.28 17.50 -4.33
CA ARG A 23 -10.02 17.43 -5.08
C ARG A 23 -9.64 15.98 -5.40
N ALA A 24 -9.95 15.04 -4.49
CA ALA A 24 -9.74 13.62 -4.73
C ALA A 24 -10.60 13.11 -5.90
N ARG A 25 -11.88 13.51 -5.96
CA ARG A 25 -12.81 13.16 -7.07
C ARG A 25 -12.34 13.75 -8.39
N ASP A 26 -12.02 15.05 -8.42
CA ASP A 26 -11.54 15.74 -9.64
C ASP A 26 -10.30 15.03 -10.21
N LEU A 27 -9.37 14.62 -9.33
CA LEU A 27 -8.16 13.94 -9.74
C LEU A 27 -8.46 12.52 -10.25
N ALA A 28 -9.36 11.78 -9.59
CA ALA A 28 -9.77 10.45 -10.02
C ALA A 28 -10.51 10.50 -11.37
N GLU A 29 -11.35 11.51 -11.62
CA GLU A 29 -12.01 11.74 -12.92
C GLU A 29 -11.00 12.07 -14.03
N ARG A 30 -10.00 12.91 -13.75
CA ARG A 30 -8.94 13.23 -14.72
C ARG A 30 -8.10 12.01 -15.08
N LEU A 31 -7.82 11.13 -14.12
CA LEU A 31 -7.07 9.88 -14.33
C LEU A 31 -7.90 8.84 -15.11
N GLY A 32 -9.22 8.83 -14.94
CA GLY A 32 -10.11 7.92 -15.67
C GLY A 32 -9.70 6.45 -15.52
N ASP A 33 -9.52 5.76 -16.66
CA ASP A 33 -9.17 4.34 -16.68
C ASP A 33 -7.65 4.08 -16.62
N SER A 34 -6.82 5.12 -16.66
CA SER A 34 -5.37 4.96 -16.47
C SER A 34 -5.02 4.48 -15.06
N VAL A 35 -5.94 4.65 -14.08
CA VAL A 35 -5.81 4.15 -12.71
C VAL A 35 -7.07 3.41 -12.31
N LYS A 36 -6.92 2.16 -11.90
CA LYS A 36 -7.99 1.29 -11.40
C LYS A 36 -8.01 1.16 -9.88
N PHE A 37 -6.90 1.48 -9.19
CA PHE A 37 -6.73 1.22 -7.78
C PHE A 37 -6.27 2.46 -7.03
N TYR A 38 -7.01 2.87 -6.00
CA TYR A 38 -6.80 4.10 -5.23
C TYR A 38 -6.54 3.82 -3.76
N LYS A 39 -5.50 4.46 -3.19
CA LYS A 39 -5.20 4.43 -1.75
C LYS A 39 -5.72 5.71 -1.08
N LEU A 40 -6.56 5.53 -0.06
CA LEU A 40 -7.11 6.58 0.78
C LEU A 40 -6.41 6.53 2.15
N GLY A 41 -5.67 7.59 2.47
CA GLY A 41 -4.86 7.69 3.69
C GLY A 41 -5.43 8.61 4.76
N LEU A 42 -4.60 8.88 5.79
CA LEU A 42 -4.98 9.66 6.97
C LEU A 42 -5.38 11.12 6.65
N GLU A 43 -4.72 11.76 5.67
CA GLU A 43 -5.02 13.15 5.28
C GLU A 43 -6.49 13.27 4.86
N LEU A 44 -6.95 12.41 3.97
CA LEU A 44 -8.35 12.39 3.54
C LEU A 44 -9.32 11.99 4.66
N MET A 45 -8.91 11.06 5.55
CA MET A 45 -9.75 10.68 6.68
C MET A 45 -10.05 11.86 7.59
N MET A 46 -9.06 12.74 7.79
CA MET A 46 -9.20 13.93 8.64
C MET A 46 -9.87 15.12 7.92
N ALA A 47 -9.94 15.10 6.60
CA ALA A 47 -10.54 16.17 5.79
C ALA A 47 -12.09 16.12 5.76
N GLY A 48 -12.69 15.00 6.17
CA GLY A 48 -14.14 14.74 6.04
C GLY A 48 -14.54 14.19 4.67
N GLY A 49 -15.73 13.58 4.59
CA GLY A 49 -16.22 12.98 3.34
C GLY A 49 -15.49 11.71 2.90
N TYR A 50 -14.74 11.07 3.81
CA TYR A 50 -13.92 9.90 3.51
C TYR A 50 -14.73 8.71 3.03
N PHE A 51 -15.79 8.36 3.75
CA PHE A 51 -16.63 7.21 3.40
C PHE A 51 -17.47 7.47 2.17
N GLU A 52 -17.94 8.71 1.98
CA GLU A 52 -18.64 9.13 0.77
C GLU A 52 -17.74 9.07 -0.48
N LEU A 53 -16.45 9.41 -0.33
CA LEU A 53 -15.47 9.26 -1.40
C LEU A 53 -15.20 7.77 -1.69
N LEU A 54 -15.06 6.94 -0.65
CA LEU A 54 -14.89 5.51 -0.76
C LEU A 54 -16.05 4.89 -1.55
N ASP A 55 -17.29 5.14 -1.12
CA ASP A 55 -18.50 4.63 -1.76
C ASP A 55 -18.63 5.15 -3.22
N TRP A 56 -18.20 6.39 -3.47
CA TRP A 56 -18.18 6.99 -4.81
C TRP A 56 -17.17 6.30 -5.75
N LEU A 57 -16.00 5.90 -5.25
CA LEU A 57 -15.01 5.14 -6.01
C LEU A 57 -15.49 3.70 -6.25
N ALA A 58 -16.07 3.04 -5.25
CA ALA A 58 -16.61 1.70 -5.37
C ALA A 58 -17.72 1.62 -6.43
N ALA A 59 -18.63 2.62 -6.47
CA ALA A 59 -19.68 2.72 -7.49
C ALA A 59 -19.17 2.92 -8.92
N ARG A 60 -17.86 3.15 -9.09
CA ARG A 60 -17.17 3.29 -10.39
C ARG A 60 -16.23 2.13 -10.69
N ASP A 61 -16.43 1.00 -10.03
CA ASP A 61 -15.60 -0.21 -10.16
C ASP A 61 -14.10 0.04 -9.90
N LYS A 62 -13.78 1.08 -9.09
CA LYS A 62 -12.40 1.32 -8.67
C LYS A 62 -12.08 0.48 -7.44
N ARG A 63 -10.92 -0.16 -7.44
CA ARG A 63 -10.39 -0.87 -6.27
C ARG A 63 -9.93 0.13 -5.22
N ILE A 64 -10.11 -0.21 -3.95
CA ILE A 64 -9.88 0.70 -2.83
C ILE A 64 -8.92 0.08 -1.83
N PHE A 65 -7.91 0.86 -1.47
CA PHE A 65 -6.97 0.55 -0.41
C PHE A 65 -7.12 1.57 0.73
N VAL A 66 -7.66 1.13 1.87
CA VAL A 66 -7.78 1.91 3.10
C VAL A 66 -6.44 1.84 3.85
N ASP A 67 -5.62 2.91 3.73
CA ASP A 67 -4.28 2.97 4.31
C ASP A 67 -4.25 3.83 5.59
N LEU A 68 -4.96 3.39 6.62
CA LEU A 68 -5.06 4.07 7.93
C LEU A 68 -4.10 3.49 8.98
N LYS A 69 -3.41 2.40 8.66
CA LYS A 69 -2.41 1.74 9.53
C LYS A 69 -2.95 1.53 10.96
N PHE A 70 -4.12 0.89 11.05
CA PHE A 70 -4.82 0.70 12.33
C PHE A 70 -3.88 0.21 13.42
N PHE A 71 -3.79 0.98 14.49
CA PHE A 71 -2.94 0.71 15.63
C PHE A 71 -3.66 1.12 16.93
N ASP A 72 -4.34 0.17 17.53
CA ASP A 72 -5.12 0.31 18.75
C ASP A 72 -5.17 -1.06 19.45
N VAL A 73 -5.85 -1.19 20.57
CA VAL A 73 -6.08 -2.51 21.19
C VAL A 73 -6.77 -3.47 20.20
N PRO A 74 -6.43 -4.76 20.21
CA PRO A 74 -6.84 -5.72 19.16
C PRO A 74 -8.35 -5.73 18.89
N ALA A 75 -9.17 -5.71 19.94
CA ALA A 75 -10.63 -5.71 19.80
C ALA A 75 -11.17 -4.48 19.06
N THR A 76 -10.55 -3.31 19.22
CA THR A 76 -10.93 -2.08 18.51
C THR A 76 -10.53 -2.17 17.04
N VAL A 77 -9.31 -2.68 16.76
CA VAL A 77 -8.86 -2.88 15.37
C VAL A 77 -9.76 -3.88 14.66
N GLY A 78 -10.09 -5.01 15.27
CA GLY A 78 -11.00 -5.99 14.67
C GLY A 78 -12.37 -5.38 14.33
N ARG A 79 -12.95 -4.58 15.24
CA ARG A 79 -14.23 -3.89 14.97
C ARG A 79 -14.10 -2.83 13.87
N ALA A 80 -12.97 -2.13 13.78
CA ALA A 80 -12.72 -1.15 12.72
C ALA A 80 -12.61 -1.82 11.35
N VAL A 81 -11.85 -2.91 11.26
CA VAL A 81 -11.71 -3.72 10.03
C VAL A 81 -13.07 -4.28 9.59
N ALA A 82 -13.88 -4.83 10.51
CA ALA A 82 -15.22 -5.32 10.21
C ALA A 82 -16.15 -4.24 9.61
N ARG A 83 -15.89 -2.93 9.81
CA ARG A 83 -16.65 -1.84 9.19
C ARG A 83 -16.27 -1.56 7.72
N LEU A 84 -15.22 -2.19 7.24
CA LEU A 84 -14.77 -2.08 5.86
C LEU A 84 -15.33 -3.18 4.96
N THR A 85 -15.83 -4.27 5.56
CA THR A 85 -16.50 -5.35 4.81
C THR A 85 -17.76 -4.80 4.14
N ASP A 86 -18.13 -5.37 3.02
CA ASP A 86 -19.30 -4.96 2.22
C ASP A 86 -19.26 -3.52 1.64
N ARG A 87 -18.07 -2.85 1.69
CA ARG A 87 -17.87 -1.51 1.11
C ARG A 87 -17.02 -1.49 -0.17
N GLY A 88 -16.72 -2.66 -0.75
CA GLY A 88 -15.85 -2.74 -1.93
C GLY A 88 -14.37 -2.45 -1.64
N VAL A 89 -13.95 -2.47 -0.37
CA VAL A 89 -12.54 -2.29 0.01
C VAL A 89 -11.75 -3.53 -0.37
N THR A 90 -10.67 -3.33 -1.11
CA THR A 90 -9.77 -4.43 -1.51
C THR A 90 -8.69 -4.67 -0.48
N PHE A 91 -8.02 -3.60 0.00
CA PHE A 91 -6.94 -3.68 0.98
C PHE A 91 -7.18 -2.76 2.17
N ALA A 92 -6.74 -3.22 3.36
CA ALA A 92 -6.62 -2.36 4.53
C ALA A 92 -5.29 -2.61 5.24
N THR A 93 -4.67 -1.55 5.80
CA THR A 93 -3.43 -1.68 6.57
C THR A 93 -3.68 -1.72 8.06
N VAL A 94 -2.91 -2.59 8.73
CA VAL A 94 -2.78 -2.64 10.18
C VAL A 94 -1.31 -2.58 10.58
N HIS A 95 -1.01 -2.18 11.81
CA HIS A 95 0.37 -2.21 12.30
C HIS A 95 0.82 -3.65 12.55
N GLY A 96 2.13 -3.93 12.35
CA GLY A 96 2.72 -5.28 12.38
C GLY A 96 2.90 -5.89 13.78
N ASN A 97 1.99 -5.65 14.71
CA ASN A 97 1.95 -6.26 16.04
C ASN A 97 1.07 -7.52 16.03
N GLN A 98 1.54 -8.62 16.60
CA GLN A 98 0.92 -9.96 16.50
C GLN A 98 -0.59 -9.95 16.80
N SER A 99 -0.98 -9.51 17.99
CA SER A 99 -2.39 -9.53 18.42
C SER A 99 -3.30 -8.60 17.59
N ILE A 100 -2.74 -7.51 17.04
CA ILE A 100 -3.46 -6.60 16.13
C ILE A 100 -3.72 -7.30 14.80
N MET A 101 -2.70 -7.96 14.23
CA MET A 101 -2.79 -8.70 12.98
C MET A 101 -3.81 -9.84 13.08
N GLU A 102 -3.76 -10.63 14.17
CA GLU A 102 -4.71 -11.72 14.44
C GLU A 102 -6.16 -11.23 14.52
N ALA A 103 -6.40 -10.14 15.26
CA ALA A 103 -7.74 -9.56 15.38
C ALA A 103 -8.26 -9.00 14.04
N ALA A 104 -7.41 -8.37 13.26
CA ALA A 104 -7.75 -7.87 11.93
C ALA A 104 -8.04 -9.01 10.96
N ALA A 105 -7.19 -10.04 10.92
CA ALA A 105 -7.36 -11.20 10.06
C ALA A 105 -8.66 -11.99 10.38
N ALA A 106 -9.00 -12.10 11.66
CA ALA A 106 -10.25 -12.75 12.08
C ALA A 106 -11.51 -11.96 11.67
N ALA A 107 -11.40 -10.64 11.47
CA ALA A 107 -12.53 -9.75 11.20
C ALA A 107 -12.62 -9.27 9.74
N LYS A 108 -11.69 -9.69 8.86
CA LYS A 108 -11.46 -9.08 7.54
C LYS A 108 -12.54 -9.34 6.49
N GLY A 109 -13.35 -10.41 6.63
CA GLY A 109 -14.28 -10.81 5.55
C GLY A 109 -13.52 -11.00 4.23
N ASP A 110 -13.92 -10.28 3.19
CA ASP A 110 -13.32 -10.27 1.86
C ASP A 110 -12.18 -9.22 1.69
N VAL A 111 -11.95 -8.38 2.70
CA VAL A 111 -10.87 -7.38 2.69
C VAL A 111 -9.52 -8.05 2.92
N ALA A 112 -8.55 -7.84 2.03
CA ALA A 112 -7.20 -8.33 2.25
C ALA A 112 -6.43 -7.41 3.22
N ILE A 113 -5.89 -8.01 4.30
CA ILE A 113 -5.15 -7.27 5.33
C ILE A 113 -3.66 -7.24 5.00
N LEU A 114 -3.12 -6.02 4.96
CA LEU A 114 -1.69 -5.76 4.76
C LEU A 114 -1.07 -5.27 6.08
N ALA A 115 -0.09 -6.01 6.59
CA ALA A 115 0.65 -5.57 7.77
C ALA A 115 1.74 -4.56 7.38
N VAL A 116 1.80 -3.43 8.08
CA VAL A 116 2.92 -2.50 7.96
C VAL A 116 4.10 -3.08 8.72
N THR A 117 5.17 -3.42 8.01
CA THR A 117 6.39 -3.98 8.61
C THR A 117 7.19 -2.92 9.34
N VAL A 118 7.85 -2.04 8.59
CA VAL A 118 8.53 -0.84 9.07
C VAL A 118 8.22 0.28 8.09
N LEU A 119 7.82 1.46 8.59
CA LEU A 119 7.56 2.60 7.72
C LEU A 119 8.81 2.95 6.90
N THR A 120 8.62 3.24 5.60
CA THR A 120 9.74 3.53 4.69
C THR A 120 10.49 4.83 4.99
N SER A 121 9.95 5.64 5.90
CA SER A 121 10.58 6.83 6.47
C SER A 121 11.55 6.51 7.62
N LEU A 122 11.45 5.32 8.24
CA LEU A 122 12.27 4.94 9.39
C LEU A 122 13.59 4.29 8.94
N ASP A 123 14.66 4.60 9.67
CA ASP A 123 15.97 3.98 9.54
C ASP A 123 16.42 3.31 10.85
N ARG A 124 17.69 2.93 10.95
CA ARG A 124 18.24 2.24 12.13
C ARG A 124 18.18 3.13 13.37
N GLY A 125 18.44 4.43 13.24
CA GLY A 125 18.37 5.39 14.35
C GLY A 125 16.96 5.52 14.92
N ASP A 126 15.95 5.58 14.05
CA ASP A 126 14.55 5.61 14.47
C ASP A 126 14.15 4.31 15.20
N LEU A 127 14.72 3.15 14.82
CA LEU A 127 14.49 1.90 15.55
C LEU A 127 15.13 1.89 16.95
N ASP A 128 16.31 2.49 17.10
CA ASP A 128 16.96 2.66 18.41
C ASP A 128 16.09 3.52 19.36
N ASP A 129 15.54 4.62 18.84
CA ASP A 129 14.63 5.49 19.60
C ASP A 129 13.34 4.76 20.03
N LEU A 130 12.90 3.77 19.25
CA LEU A 130 11.77 2.89 19.56
C LEU A 130 12.14 1.70 20.44
N GLY A 131 13.41 1.55 20.81
CA GLY A 131 13.92 0.48 21.68
C GLY A 131 14.12 -0.87 20.96
N PHE A 132 14.24 -0.89 19.64
CA PHE A 132 14.58 -2.11 18.89
C PHE A 132 16.09 -2.24 18.73
N GLU A 133 16.63 -3.39 19.14
CA GLU A 133 18.07 -3.69 18.98
C GLU A 133 18.43 -4.27 17.61
N CYS A 134 17.43 -4.76 16.83
CA CYS A 134 17.63 -5.39 15.53
C CYS A 134 17.68 -4.38 14.39
N ASP A 135 18.25 -4.78 13.25
CA ASP A 135 18.23 -3.99 12.02
C ASP A 135 16.85 -3.93 11.38
N VAL A 136 16.63 -2.92 10.50
CA VAL A 136 15.38 -2.73 9.76
C VAL A 136 14.99 -4.00 9.00
N ASP A 137 15.95 -4.65 8.32
CA ASP A 137 15.71 -5.86 7.54
C ASP A 137 15.26 -7.04 8.40
N GLU A 138 15.87 -7.22 9.56
CA GLU A 138 15.49 -8.27 10.51
C GLU A 138 14.09 -8.06 11.05
N LEU A 139 13.74 -6.81 11.41
CA LEU A 139 12.41 -6.47 11.89
C LEU A 139 11.35 -6.66 10.80
N VAL A 140 11.65 -6.26 9.55
CA VAL A 140 10.78 -6.47 8.38
C VAL A 140 10.50 -7.95 8.16
N LEU A 141 11.53 -8.80 8.15
CA LEU A 141 11.40 -10.25 7.96
C LEU A 141 10.61 -10.91 9.10
N SER A 142 10.91 -10.54 10.36
CA SER A 142 10.21 -11.03 11.54
C SER A 142 8.71 -10.69 11.46
N ARG A 143 8.36 -9.44 11.17
CA ARG A 143 6.97 -8.99 11.06
C ARG A 143 6.25 -9.63 9.89
N ALA A 144 6.92 -9.80 8.75
CA ALA A 144 6.31 -10.44 7.57
C ALA A 144 5.95 -11.92 7.81
N ARG A 145 6.82 -12.68 8.47
CA ARG A 145 6.52 -14.07 8.86
C ARG A 145 5.31 -14.12 9.81
N ARG A 146 5.31 -13.29 10.84
CA ARG A 146 4.18 -13.20 11.80
C ARG A 146 2.90 -12.72 11.14
N ALA A 147 2.96 -11.85 10.14
CA ALA A 147 1.79 -11.43 9.38
C ALA A 147 1.14 -12.61 8.67
N LEU A 148 1.94 -13.46 8.01
CA LEU A 148 1.44 -14.67 7.37
C LEU A 148 0.86 -15.65 8.38
N GLU A 149 1.55 -15.89 9.50
CA GLU A 149 1.09 -16.77 10.58
C GLU A 149 -0.22 -16.29 11.21
N ALA A 150 -0.39 -14.96 11.37
CA ALA A 150 -1.60 -14.32 11.89
C ALA A 150 -2.77 -14.35 10.88
N GLY A 151 -2.56 -14.79 9.64
CA GLY A 151 -3.60 -14.85 8.60
C GLY A 151 -3.78 -13.54 7.81
N CYS A 152 -2.82 -12.62 7.87
CA CYS A 152 -2.77 -11.48 6.95
C CYS A 152 -2.45 -11.94 5.53
N ASP A 153 -2.92 -11.19 4.54
CA ASP A 153 -2.77 -11.53 3.12
C ASP A 153 -1.45 -11.00 2.54
N GLY A 154 -0.89 -9.97 3.17
CA GLY A 154 0.33 -9.35 2.69
C GLY A 154 0.95 -8.36 3.65
N VAL A 155 1.95 -7.65 3.13
CA VAL A 155 2.69 -6.61 3.85
C VAL A 155 2.86 -5.36 2.98
N VAL A 156 3.00 -4.22 3.65
CA VAL A 156 3.58 -3.02 3.06
C VAL A 156 5.07 -3.00 3.42
N SER A 157 5.93 -3.00 2.40
CA SER A 157 7.38 -3.04 2.55
C SER A 157 8.07 -2.28 1.41
N SER A 158 9.26 -1.74 1.67
CA SER A 158 10.07 -1.10 0.63
C SER A 158 10.49 -2.10 -0.45
N GLY A 159 10.68 -1.60 -1.67
CA GLY A 159 11.21 -2.41 -2.77
C GLY A 159 12.64 -2.93 -2.55
N LEU A 160 13.36 -2.41 -1.55
CA LEU A 160 14.69 -2.90 -1.19
C LEU A 160 14.64 -4.20 -0.38
N GLU A 161 13.61 -4.39 0.46
CA GLU A 161 13.41 -5.61 1.25
C GLU A 161 12.67 -6.71 0.49
N ALA A 162 11.97 -6.39 -0.61
CA ALA A 162 11.16 -7.35 -1.36
C ALA A 162 11.91 -8.64 -1.76
N PRO A 163 13.19 -8.62 -2.23
CA PRO A 163 13.93 -9.85 -2.54
C PRO A 163 14.12 -10.76 -1.32
N LYS A 164 14.41 -10.17 -0.16
CA LYS A 164 14.57 -10.94 1.10
C LYS A 164 13.25 -11.54 1.55
N LEU A 165 12.15 -10.82 1.39
CA LEU A 165 10.79 -11.32 1.68
C LEU A 165 10.46 -12.52 0.79
N ARG A 166 10.76 -12.46 -0.50
CA ARG A 166 10.54 -13.58 -1.44
C ARG A 166 11.39 -14.80 -1.12
N ALA A 167 12.65 -14.59 -0.72
CA ALA A 167 13.57 -15.69 -0.38
C ALA A 167 13.26 -16.34 0.98
N ALA A 168 12.75 -15.57 1.96
CA ALA A 168 12.69 -15.99 3.36
C ALA A 168 11.26 -16.19 3.92
N VAL A 169 10.24 -15.76 3.17
CA VAL A 169 8.83 -15.91 3.55
C VAL A 169 8.13 -16.73 2.47
N ASP A 170 6.85 -16.68 2.35
CA ASP A 170 6.05 -17.44 1.39
C ASP A 170 5.72 -16.60 0.15
N GLU A 171 5.73 -17.21 -1.05
CA GLU A 171 5.33 -16.54 -2.29
C GLU A 171 3.86 -16.08 -2.28
N ARG A 172 3.01 -16.66 -1.44
CA ARG A 172 1.62 -16.25 -1.25
C ARG A 172 1.48 -14.87 -0.60
N LEU A 173 2.49 -14.43 0.17
CA LEU A 173 2.47 -13.12 0.84
C LEU A 173 2.44 -12.00 -0.21
N LEU A 174 1.39 -11.19 -0.25
CA LEU A 174 1.35 -9.99 -1.09
C LEU A 174 2.39 -8.96 -0.60
N VAL A 175 3.17 -8.42 -1.52
CA VAL A 175 4.13 -7.34 -1.23
C VAL A 175 3.68 -6.08 -1.96
N VAL A 176 3.23 -5.10 -1.19
CA VAL A 176 2.80 -3.78 -1.68
C VAL A 176 3.90 -2.78 -1.37
N THR A 177 4.46 -2.18 -2.41
CA THR A 177 5.68 -1.36 -2.31
C THR A 177 5.39 0.12 -2.56
N PRO A 178 5.48 0.98 -1.52
CA PRO A 178 5.54 2.43 -1.67
C PRO A 178 6.97 2.91 -1.99
N GLY A 179 7.15 4.22 -2.10
CA GLY A 179 8.48 4.80 -2.34
C GLY A 179 8.96 4.66 -3.78
N ILE A 180 8.04 4.65 -4.73
CA ILE A 180 8.38 4.56 -6.16
C ILE A 180 8.73 5.95 -6.69
N ARG A 181 9.89 6.06 -7.35
CA ARG A 181 10.36 7.30 -8.00
C ARG A 181 10.88 7.01 -9.41
N PRO A 182 10.55 7.87 -10.39
CA PRO A 182 11.22 7.84 -11.69
C PRO A 182 12.73 8.05 -11.54
N VAL A 183 13.51 7.55 -12.49
CA VAL A 183 14.98 7.52 -12.43
C VAL A 183 15.61 8.93 -12.32
N GLU A 184 14.98 9.96 -12.88
CA GLU A 184 15.60 11.24 -13.17
C GLU A 184 15.39 12.35 -12.13
N ASN A 185 14.57 12.14 -11.11
CA ASN A 185 14.26 13.20 -10.14
C ASN A 185 14.12 12.64 -8.73
N ARG A 186 15.19 12.71 -7.94
CA ARG A 186 15.18 12.41 -6.51
C ARG A 186 15.15 13.73 -5.73
N PRO A 187 13.97 14.34 -5.51
CA PRO A 187 13.90 15.46 -4.58
C PRO A 187 14.23 14.97 -3.18
N THR A 188 14.70 15.87 -2.33
CA THR A 188 14.78 15.68 -0.87
C THR A 188 13.36 15.34 -0.37
N ASP A 189 13.13 14.07 -0.07
CA ASP A 189 11.83 13.49 0.20
C ASP A 189 11.84 12.82 1.58
N ASP A 190 10.69 12.72 2.22
CA ASP A 190 10.45 11.96 3.45
C ASP A 190 10.65 10.43 3.27
N GLN A 191 10.73 9.95 2.02
CA GLN A 191 10.99 8.54 1.69
C GLN A 191 12.49 8.27 1.62
N LYS A 192 13.04 7.59 2.64
CA LYS A 192 14.47 7.22 2.70
C LYS A 192 14.81 6.02 1.81
N ARG A 193 13.83 5.15 1.49
CA ARG A 193 14.02 3.88 0.76
C ARG A 193 13.17 3.88 -0.51
N VAL A 194 13.78 4.26 -1.64
CA VAL A 194 13.11 4.44 -2.94
C VAL A 194 13.69 3.52 -4.02
N VAL A 195 12.82 3.08 -4.94
CA VAL A 195 13.19 2.27 -6.11
C VAL A 195 12.41 2.75 -7.35
N THR A 196 12.86 2.34 -8.56
CA THR A 196 12.09 2.56 -9.80
C THR A 196 10.93 1.57 -9.92
N VAL A 197 10.01 1.80 -10.87
CA VAL A 197 8.90 0.88 -11.17
C VAL A 197 9.45 -0.51 -11.52
N GLU A 198 10.37 -0.58 -12.47
CA GLU A 198 10.96 -1.83 -12.97
C GLU A 198 11.71 -2.56 -11.86
N GLN A 199 12.47 -1.81 -11.06
CA GLN A 199 13.22 -2.41 -9.95
C GLN A 199 12.29 -2.99 -8.89
N ALA A 200 11.19 -2.32 -8.56
CA ALA A 200 10.22 -2.82 -7.59
C ALA A 200 9.66 -4.20 -8.01
N PHE A 201 9.23 -4.33 -9.26
CA PHE A 201 8.69 -5.60 -9.76
C PHE A 201 9.75 -6.69 -9.93
N ARG A 202 10.94 -6.37 -10.45
CA ARG A 202 12.07 -7.32 -10.50
C ARG A 202 12.49 -7.80 -9.12
N ASN A 203 12.36 -6.96 -8.12
CA ASN A 203 12.61 -7.31 -6.72
C ASN A 203 11.47 -8.15 -6.10
N GLY A 204 10.33 -8.32 -6.80
CA GLY A 204 9.26 -9.19 -6.36
C GLY A 204 8.06 -8.47 -5.72
N ALA A 205 7.88 -7.17 -5.92
CA ALA A 205 6.63 -6.49 -5.57
C ALA A 205 5.44 -7.06 -6.36
N ASP A 206 4.28 -7.16 -5.74
CA ASP A 206 3.01 -7.50 -6.42
C ASP A 206 2.28 -6.23 -6.87
N TYR A 207 2.37 -5.17 -6.07
CA TYR A 207 1.79 -3.86 -6.33
C TYR A 207 2.77 -2.76 -5.97
N ILE A 208 2.64 -1.63 -6.64
CA ILE A 208 3.37 -0.40 -6.29
C ILE A 208 2.40 0.70 -5.89
N VAL A 209 2.80 1.54 -4.91
CA VAL A 209 2.04 2.72 -4.51
C VAL A 209 2.78 3.98 -4.97
N VAL A 210 2.10 4.77 -5.81
CA VAL A 210 2.65 6.01 -6.38
C VAL A 210 1.75 7.18 -5.99
N GLY A 211 2.32 8.22 -5.41
CA GLY A 211 1.63 9.46 -5.02
C GLY A 211 2.11 10.66 -5.84
N ARG A 212 3.04 11.43 -5.28
CA ARG A 212 3.59 12.67 -5.85
C ARG A 212 4.00 12.60 -7.33
N PRO A 213 4.65 11.54 -7.84
CA PRO A 213 5.00 11.47 -9.25
C PRO A 213 3.82 11.56 -10.23
N ILE A 214 2.64 11.14 -9.80
CA ILE A 214 1.38 11.28 -10.57
C ILE A 214 0.67 12.56 -10.15
N ARG A 215 0.44 12.75 -8.84
CA ARG A 215 -0.36 13.86 -8.29
C ARG A 215 0.16 15.23 -8.72
N ASP A 216 1.47 15.44 -8.65
CA ASP A 216 2.12 16.72 -8.87
C ASP A 216 2.62 16.90 -10.31
N ALA A 217 2.36 15.93 -11.18
CA ALA A 217 2.69 16.02 -12.60
C ALA A 217 1.84 17.10 -13.29
N ARG A 218 2.42 17.75 -14.30
CA ARG A 218 1.67 18.70 -15.16
C ARG A 218 0.46 18.03 -15.81
N ASP A 219 0.62 16.78 -16.23
CA ASP A 219 -0.43 15.92 -16.72
C ASP A 219 -0.42 14.60 -15.92
N PRO A 220 -1.27 14.49 -14.87
CA PRO A 220 -1.33 13.29 -14.04
C PRO A 220 -1.73 12.03 -14.82
N ARG A 221 -2.60 12.15 -15.83
CA ARG A 221 -3.02 11.02 -16.65
C ARG A 221 -1.87 10.47 -17.48
N ALA A 222 -1.15 11.33 -18.20
CA ALA A 222 0.03 10.93 -18.96
C ALA A 222 1.11 10.31 -18.07
N ALA A 223 1.31 10.84 -16.86
CA ALA A 223 2.24 10.27 -15.88
C ALA A 223 1.82 8.87 -15.42
N ALA A 224 0.53 8.64 -15.16
CA ALA A 224 0.00 7.33 -14.80
C ALA A 224 0.13 6.34 -15.96
N GLU A 225 -0.19 6.74 -17.18
CA GLU A 225 -0.08 5.92 -18.40
C GLU A 225 1.39 5.50 -18.66
N ALA A 226 2.36 6.40 -18.45
CA ALA A 226 3.78 6.06 -18.57
C ALA A 226 4.22 5.00 -17.54
N ILE A 227 3.72 5.09 -16.31
CA ILE A 227 3.97 4.08 -15.27
C ILE A 227 3.31 2.74 -15.65
N GLN A 228 2.08 2.75 -16.17
CA GLN A 228 1.40 1.53 -16.65
C GLN A 228 2.16 0.86 -17.80
N GLN A 229 2.76 1.65 -18.69
CA GLN A 229 3.62 1.11 -19.77
C GLN A 229 4.86 0.42 -19.21
N SER A 230 5.52 1.02 -18.18
CA SER A 230 6.65 0.39 -17.50
C SER A 230 6.25 -0.91 -16.80
N ILE A 231 5.06 -0.94 -16.18
CA ILE A 231 4.52 -2.17 -15.55
C ILE A 231 4.29 -3.25 -16.61
N ALA A 232 3.62 -2.92 -17.71
CA ALA A 232 3.33 -3.85 -18.79
C ALA A 232 4.61 -4.45 -19.38
N ALA A 233 5.66 -3.62 -19.57
CA ALA A 233 6.94 -4.06 -20.12
C ALA A 233 7.69 -5.06 -19.21
N VAL A 234 7.48 -5.01 -17.89
CA VAL A 234 8.09 -5.97 -16.94
C VAL A 234 7.31 -7.29 -16.90
N HIS A 235 6.02 -7.28 -17.24
CA HIS A 235 5.12 -8.43 -17.14
C HIS A 235 4.76 -9.04 -18.51
N ALA A 236 5.33 -8.52 -19.60
CA ALA A 236 5.22 -9.10 -20.95
C ALA A 236 6.16 -10.30 -21.09
#